data_d8bb7e4ee7316598526d20c399517c88
#
_entry.id   d8bb7e4ee7316598526d20c399517c88
#
_cell.length_a   1.000
_cell.length_b   1.000
_cell.length_c   1.000
_cell.angle_alpha   90.00
_cell.angle_beta   90.00
_cell.angle_gamma   90.00
#
_symmetry.space_group_name_H-M   'P 1'
#
loop_
_entity.id
_entity.type
_entity.pdbx_description
1 polymer ?
#
loop_
_entity_poly.entity_id
_entity_poly.type
_entity_poly.pdbx_seq_one_letter_code
_entity_poly.pdbx_strand_id
1 'polypeptide(L)'
;KDADSLLQQQFPSCHNLLADLIDNNLLLKTKYSFDEENIDSVVFSYQRISDFIIAREIVNKFQDWESFAENINTDKTLHSIFVDKHWSFKGILEAMAILIPERFAHEMTDVIRFIPEDEYERVYYTCLNTISEAQINSLCWRAIESIDKETIIQFLGSKYCHINPDDWYNKLVELSTIPNHSFNADYFHALMMGLTMPKRDSIFQFFFNDCAEYDNDRCANPLRRLIDWAWSEDVSVKADSESTRLAAIILCWLLSSTYIKHRDEATKALVNLLSEQVEVLIETLRQFENVDDMYIYERLYAVAYGVALRTSSRDGLMKLARYVYETIFKRNSPPKNILLRDYARNIVEY
;
A
#
# COMPACT_ATOMS: atom_id res chain seq x y z
N LYS A 1 -5.50 37.24 12.26
CA LYS A 1 -4.74 37.46 13.51
C LYS A 1 -3.30 37.04 13.21
N ASP A 2 -2.34 37.82 13.66
CA ASP A 2 -0.93 37.54 13.52
C ASP A 2 -0.57 36.27 14.31
N ALA A 3 0.10 35.33 13.67
CA ALA A 3 0.48 34.02 14.26
C ALA A 3 1.35 34.19 15.52
N ASP A 4 2.25 35.18 15.51
CA ASP A 4 3.11 35.45 16.65
C ASP A 4 2.31 35.93 17.85
N SER A 5 1.35 36.84 17.67
CA SER A 5 0.46 37.31 18.72
C SER A 5 -0.41 36.21 19.33
N LEU A 6 -0.85 35.23 18.51
CA LEU A 6 -1.61 34.09 18.99
C LEU A 6 -0.75 33.14 19.83
N LEU A 7 0.49 32.85 19.38
CA LEU A 7 1.42 32.01 20.12
C LEU A 7 1.84 32.64 21.45
N GLN A 8 2.12 33.95 21.48
CA GLN A 8 2.44 34.68 22.72
C GLN A 8 1.27 34.69 23.70
N GLN A 9 0.02 34.78 23.21
CA GLN A 9 -1.16 34.72 24.06
C GLN A 9 -1.36 33.35 24.71
N GLN A 10 -1.09 32.27 23.96
CA GLN A 10 -1.26 30.88 24.41
C GLN A 10 -0.07 30.40 25.27
N PHE A 11 1.14 30.86 24.95
CA PHE A 11 2.39 30.44 25.59
C PHE A 11 3.22 31.64 26.03
N PRO A 12 2.75 32.41 27.03
CA PRO A 12 3.40 33.68 27.44
C PRO A 12 4.80 33.52 28.04
N SER A 13 5.16 32.30 28.46
CA SER A 13 6.51 31.96 28.94
C SER A 13 7.53 31.66 27.84
N CYS A 14 7.08 31.45 26.59
CA CYS A 14 7.93 31.09 25.46
C CYS A 14 8.19 32.31 24.59
N HIS A 15 9.28 33.03 24.86
CA HIS A 15 9.70 34.16 24.01
C HIS A 15 10.23 33.63 22.67
N ASN A 16 9.82 34.26 21.56
CA ASN A 16 10.22 33.93 20.17
C ASN A 16 9.81 32.53 19.68
N LEU A 17 8.75 31.92 20.25
CA LEU A 17 8.32 30.58 19.90
C LEU A 17 8.08 30.40 18.40
N LEU A 18 7.51 31.38 17.70
CA LEU A 18 7.31 31.32 16.26
C LEU A 18 8.63 31.21 15.49
N ALA A 19 9.63 32.01 15.88
CA ALA A 19 10.95 31.96 15.25
C ALA A 19 11.61 30.60 15.50
N ASP A 20 11.58 30.11 16.73
CA ASP A 20 12.15 28.80 17.09
C ASP A 20 11.49 27.66 16.32
N LEU A 21 10.16 27.68 16.12
CA LEU A 21 9.45 26.67 15.34
C LEU A 21 9.81 26.71 13.85
N ILE A 22 10.08 27.91 13.30
CA ILE A 22 10.52 28.08 11.91
C ILE A 22 11.97 27.64 11.75
N ASP A 23 12.86 28.05 12.65
CA ASP A 23 14.29 27.71 12.61
C ASP A 23 14.53 26.19 12.77
N ASN A 24 13.65 25.51 13.50
CA ASN A 24 13.65 24.04 13.63
C ASN A 24 12.85 23.32 12.52
N ASN A 25 12.45 24.02 11.47
CA ASN A 25 11.69 23.45 10.33
C ASN A 25 10.38 22.74 10.71
N LEU A 26 9.73 23.11 11.82
CA LEU A 26 8.40 22.63 12.17
C LEU A 26 7.32 23.46 11.48
N LEU A 27 7.59 24.75 11.27
CA LEU A 27 6.74 25.67 10.53
C LEU A 27 7.51 26.28 9.35
N LEU A 28 6.81 26.62 8.28
CA LEU A 28 7.34 27.31 7.11
C LEU A 28 6.59 28.62 6.90
N LYS A 29 7.32 29.68 6.58
CA LYS A 29 6.72 30.92 6.06
C LYS A 29 6.43 30.74 4.57
N THR A 30 5.21 31.01 4.16
CA THR A 30 4.76 30.96 2.79
C THR A 30 3.97 32.20 2.43
N LYS A 31 3.89 32.52 1.14
CA LYS A 31 3.06 33.61 0.64
C LYS A 31 1.93 33.01 -0.17
N TYR A 32 0.70 33.26 0.24
CA TYR A 32 -0.47 32.96 -0.55
C TYR A 32 -0.92 34.22 -1.28
N SER A 33 -1.13 34.10 -2.58
CA SER A 33 -1.78 35.13 -3.38
C SER A 33 -3.30 34.86 -3.37
N PHE A 34 -4.05 35.74 -2.75
CA PHE A 34 -5.50 35.70 -2.74
C PHE A 34 -6.01 37.10 -3.15
N ASP A 35 -6.83 37.17 -4.20
CA ASP A 35 -7.40 38.43 -4.75
C ASP A 35 -6.38 39.57 -4.93
N GLU A 36 -5.22 39.29 -5.56
CA GLU A 36 -4.12 40.24 -5.81
C GLU A 36 -3.35 40.69 -4.55
N GLU A 37 -3.71 40.26 -3.35
CA GLU A 37 -2.96 40.50 -2.13
C GLU A 37 -2.07 39.31 -1.78
N ASN A 38 -0.78 39.59 -1.53
CA ASN A 38 0.14 38.60 -0.98
C ASN A 38 0.02 38.56 0.54
N ILE A 39 -0.55 37.51 1.07
CA ILE A 39 -0.68 37.29 2.49
C ILE A 39 0.46 36.40 2.98
N ASP A 40 1.28 36.91 3.89
CA ASP A 40 2.27 36.09 4.60
C ASP A 40 1.54 35.14 5.53
N SER A 41 1.78 33.84 5.38
CA SER A 41 1.17 32.81 6.18
C SER A 41 2.23 31.84 6.72
N VAL A 42 1.85 31.14 7.79
CA VAL A 42 2.68 30.12 8.41
C VAL A 42 1.96 28.79 8.31
N VAL A 43 2.66 27.79 7.81
CA VAL A 43 2.12 26.44 7.61
C VAL A 43 3.04 25.40 8.25
N PHE A 44 2.53 24.25 8.60
CA PHE A 44 3.36 23.14 9.04
C PHE A 44 4.22 22.64 7.88
N SER A 45 5.48 22.29 8.16
CA SER A 45 6.41 21.72 7.17
C SER A 45 5.94 20.37 6.64
N TYR A 46 5.20 19.62 7.45
CA TYR A 46 4.65 18.31 7.12
C TYR A 46 3.13 18.37 7.13
N GLN A 47 2.50 18.20 5.98
CA GLN A 47 1.05 18.25 5.82
C GLN A 47 0.32 17.27 6.76
N ARG A 48 0.81 16.04 6.89
CA ARG A 48 0.19 15.04 7.76
C ARG A 48 0.17 15.43 9.24
N ILE A 49 1.17 16.17 9.72
CA ILE A 49 1.16 16.71 11.10
C ILE A 49 0.07 17.76 11.25
N SER A 50 -0.04 18.66 10.27
CA SER A 50 -1.10 19.66 10.22
C SER A 50 -2.48 19.01 10.26
N ASP A 51 -2.70 18.05 9.37
CA ASP A 51 -3.99 17.35 9.23
C ASP A 51 -4.38 16.64 10.55
N PHE A 52 -3.42 15.96 11.20
CA PHE A 52 -3.64 15.29 12.47
C PHE A 52 -3.98 16.27 13.61
N ILE A 53 -3.26 17.40 13.71
CA ILE A 53 -3.54 18.41 14.74
C ILE A 53 -4.92 19.03 14.51
N ILE A 54 -5.27 19.39 13.27
CA ILE A 54 -6.58 19.93 12.91
C ILE A 54 -7.68 18.93 13.25
N ALA A 55 -7.53 17.66 12.83
CA ALA A 55 -8.49 16.62 13.14
C ALA A 55 -8.69 16.43 14.63
N ARG A 56 -7.61 16.43 15.44
CA ARG A 56 -7.65 16.30 16.87
C ARG A 56 -8.38 17.48 17.53
N GLU A 57 -8.12 18.71 17.12
CA GLU A 57 -8.79 19.88 17.64
C GLU A 57 -10.29 19.87 17.30
N ILE A 58 -10.66 19.40 16.09
CA ILE A 58 -12.07 19.27 15.69
C ILE A 58 -12.78 18.21 16.54
N VAL A 59 -12.22 17.01 16.63
CA VAL A 59 -12.79 15.90 17.41
C VAL A 59 -12.91 16.28 18.89
N ASN A 60 -11.94 17.00 19.45
CA ASN A 60 -11.93 17.45 20.84
C ASN A 60 -12.97 18.53 21.19
N LYS A 61 -13.57 19.21 20.21
CA LYS A 61 -14.66 20.17 20.44
C LYS A 61 -15.94 19.52 20.95
N PHE A 62 -16.11 18.22 20.65
CA PHE A 62 -17.33 17.48 20.97
C PHE A 62 -17.11 16.59 22.19
N GLN A 63 -18.13 16.55 23.05
CA GLN A 63 -18.05 15.83 24.30
C GLN A 63 -18.26 14.34 24.15
N ASP A 64 -19.16 13.95 23.25
CA ASP A 64 -19.58 12.59 22.96
C ASP A 64 -19.82 12.38 21.45
N TRP A 65 -20.07 11.12 21.09
CA TRP A 65 -20.34 10.73 19.70
C TRP A 65 -21.60 11.36 19.13
N GLU A 66 -22.67 11.40 19.91
CA GLU A 66 -23.97 11.93 19.49
C GLU A 66 -23.82 13.40 19.11
N SER A 67 -23.15 14.18 19.93
CA SER A 67 -22.91 15.61 19.65
C SER A 67 -21.98 15.81 18.44
N PHE A 68 -21.03 14.92 18.19
CA PHE A 68 -20.19 14.97 16.99
C PHE A 68 -21.00 14.65 15.73
N ALA A 69 -21.71 13.54 15.74
CA ALA A 69 -22.41 12.99 14.56
C ALA A 69 -23.58 13.86 14.11
N GLU A 70 -24.38 14.38 15.04
CA GLU A 70 -25.51 15.27 14.74
C GLU A 70 -25.07 16.62 14.17
N ASN A 71 -23.86 17.06 14.50
CA ASN A 71 -23.33 18.33 14.00
C ASN A 71 -22.67 18.23 12.60
N ILE A 72 -22.55 17.04 11.99
CA ILE A 72 -21.96 16.88 10.64
C ILE A 72 -22.66 17.77 9.61
N ASN A 73 -23.98 17.93 9.70
CA ASN A 73 -24.77 18.72 8.76
C ASN A 73 -24.95 20.18 9.17
N THR A 74 -24.75 20.52 10.43
CA THR A 74 -25.03 21.85 10.99
C THR A 74 -23.77 22.68 11.24
N ASP A 75 -22.68 22.05 11.63
CA ASP A 75 -21.37 22.71 11.75
C ASP A 75 -20.73 22.86 10.37
N LYS A 76 -20.45 24.11 9.97
CA LYS A 76 -19.90 24.42 8.64
C LYS A 76 -18.55 23.73 8.39
N THR A 77 -17.75 23.54 9.42
CA THR A 77 -16.44 22.91 9.29
C THR A 77 -16.59 21.41 9.04
N LEU A 78 -17.42 20.74 9.84
CA LEU A 78 -17.69 19.31 9.66
C LEU A 78 -18.37 19.05 8.31
N HIS A 79 -19.38 19.82 7.94
CA HIS A 79 -20.05 19.69 6.67
C HIS A 79 -19.08 19.86 5.48
N SER A 80 -18.19 20.85 5.55
CA SER A 80 -17.18 21.05 4.51
C SER A 80 -16.21 19.87 4.41
N ILE A 81 -15.79 19.29 5.55
CA ILE A 81 -14.84 18.17 5.59
C ILE A 81 -15.48 16.86 5.09
N PHE A 82 -16.69 16.57 5.52
CA PHE A 82 -17.33 15.29 5.22
C PHE A 82 -18.12 15.28 3.91
N VAL A 83 -18.63 16.44 3.46
CA VAL A 83 -19.58 16.53 2.34
C VAL A 83 -19.02 17.39 1.20
N ASP A 84 -18.91 18.71 1.40
CA ASP A 84 -18.68 19.66 0.30
C ASP A 84 -17.31 19.53 -0.38
N LYS A 85 -16.24 19.37 0.40
CA LYS A 85 -14.84 19.42 -0.05
C LYS A 85 -14.01 18.25 0.46
N HIS A 86 -14.65 17.09 0.67
CA HIS A 86 -14.01 15.91 1.24
C HIS A 86 -12.67 15.57 0.57
N TRP A 87 -12.54 15.75 -0.74
CA TRP A 87 -11.27 15.52 -1.49
C TRP A 87 -10.12 16.43 -1.06
N SER A 88 -10.42 17.67 -0.63
CA SER A 88 -9.41 18.63 -0.12
C SER A 88 -8.99 18.32 1.31
N PHE A 89 -9.79 17.55 2.04
CA PHE A 89 -9.58 17.22 3.44
C PHE A 89 -9.24 15.73 3.66
N LYS A 90 -8.79 15.03 2.62
CA LYS A 90 -8.46 13.59 2.70
C LYS A 90 -7.52 13.27 3.88
N GLY A 91 -6.45 14.03 4.07
CA GLY A 91 -5.52 13.82 5.19
C GLY A 91 -6.16 14.04 6.57
N ILE A 92 -7.08 15.00 6.69
CA ILE A 92 -7.86 15.22 7.92
C ILE A 92 -8.83 14.05 8.17
N LEU A 93 -9.49 13.55 7.12
CA LEU A 93 -10.36 12.37 7.22
C LEU A 93 -9.59 11.12 7.62
N GLU A 94 -8.39 10.89 7.07
CA GLU A 94 -7.50 9.80 7.48
C GLU A 94 -7.12 9.91 8.98
N ALA A 95 -6.82 11.12 9.46
CA ALA A 95 -6.53 11.35 10.86
C ALA A 95 -7.77 11.13 11.75
N MET A 96 -8.95 11.59 11.31
CA MET A 96 -10.21 11.35 12.02
C MET A 96 -10.57 9.88 12.13
N ALA A 97 -10.27 9.08 11.10
CA ALA A 97 -10.49 7.63 11.12
C ALA A 97 -9.65 6.90 12.18
N ILE A 98 -8.60 7.54 12.70
CA ILE A 98 -7.80 7.05 13.83
C ILE A 98 -8.38 7.61 15.15
N LEU A 99 -8.65 8.91 15.20
CA LEU A 99 -9.02 9.62 16.42
C LEU A 99 -10.45 9.32 16.91
N ILE A 100 -11.39 9.10 15.99
CA ILE A 100 -12.80 8.80 16.31
C ILE A 100 -12.93 7.50 17.11
N PRO A 101 -12.33 6.36 16.68
CA PRO A 101 -12.34 5.13 17.47
C PRO A 101 -11.68 5.28 18.84
N GLU A 102 -10.57 6.00 18.93
CA GLU A 102 -9.86 6.23 20.20
C GLU A 102 -10.69 7.04 21.20
N ARG A 103 -11.44 8.03 20.72
CA ARG A 103 -12.16 8.94 21.59
C ARG A 103 -13.59 8.51 21.89
N PHE A 104 -14.30 8.01 20.89
CA PHE A 104 -15.75 7.75 20.96
C PHE A 104 -16.10 6.27 20.92
N ALA A 105 -15.15 5.36 20.67
CA ALA A 105 -15.39 3.93 20.44
C ALA A 105 -16.38 3.64 19.27
N HIS A 106 -16.40 4.53 18.28
CA HIS A 106 -17.16 4.40 17.03
C HIS A 106 -16.23 4.35 15.85
N GLU A 107 -16.65 3.73 14.76
CA GLU A 107 -15.88 3.75 13.51
C GLU A 107 -16.28 4.96 12.66
N MET A 108 -15.32 5.45 11.85
CA MET A 108 -15.56 6.64 11.05
C MET A 108 -16.74 6.48 10.08
N THR A 109 -16.97 5.26 9.55
CA THR A 109 -18.10 4.97 8.67
C THR A 109 -19.47 5.06 9.36
N ASP A 110 -19.52 5.14 10.69
CA ASP A 110 -20.78 5.39 11.39
C ASP A 110 -21.35 6.79 11.11
N VAL A 111 -20.50 7.73 10.64
CA VAL A 111 -20.96 9.08 10.21
C VAL A 111 -21.84 9.04 8.95
N ILE A 112 -21.71 8.01 8.12
CA ILE A 112 -22.44 7.89 6.84
C ILE A 112 -23.96 7.95 7.04
N ARG A 113 -24.46 7.48 8.18
CA ARG A 113 -25.90 7.55 8.52
C ARG A 113 -26.43 8.97 8.69
N PHE A 114 -25.54 9.93 8.91
CA PHE A 114 -25.87 11.33 9.14
C PHE A 114 -25.61 12.20 7.89
N ILE A 115 -24.98 11.64 6.85
CA ILE A 115 -24.78 12.35 5.58
C ILE A 115 -26.06 12.27 4.78
N PRO A 116 -26.64 13.41 4.35
CA PRO A 116 -27.86 13.41 3.54
C PRO A 116 -27.64 12.67 2.22
N GLU A 117 -28.57 11.80 1.85
CA GLU A 117 -28.67 11.32 0.47
C GLU A 117 -29.06 12.52 -0.39
N ASP A 118 -28.08 13.11 -1.08
CA ASP A 118 -28.31 14.28 -1.91
C ASP A 118 -28.88 13.90 -3.28
N GLU A 119 -29.63 14.82 -3.90
CA GLU A 119 -30.18 14.70 -5.27
C GLU A 119 -29.08 14.49 -6.34
N TYR A 120 -27.83 14.76 -6.00
CA TYR A 120 -26.64 14.53 -6.83
C TYR A 120 -25.90 13.25 -6.40
N GLU A 121 -26.37 12.08 -6.79
CA GLU A 121 -25.77 10.77 -6.51
C GLU A 121 -24.23 10.75 -6.63
N ARG A 122 -23.67 11.50 -7.59
CA ARG A 122 -22.23 11.54 -7.85
C ARG A 122 -21.42 12.11 -6.68
N VAL A 123 -21.88 13.19 -6.05
CA VAL A 123 -21.19 13.83 -4.92
C VAL A 123 -21.25 12.92 -3.71
N TYR A 124 -22.42 12.35 -3.45
CA TYR A 124 -22.65 11.40 -2.36
C TYR A 124 -21.71 10.19 -2.44
N TYR A 125 -21.66 9.49 -3.59
CA TYR A 125 -20.79 8.32 -3.75
C TYR A 125 -19.31 8.66 -3.66
N THR A 126 -18.88 9.81 -4.14
CA THR A 126 -17.48 10.25 -4.03
C THR A 126 -17.10 10.52 -2.57
N CYS A 127 -18.01 11.13 -1.80
CA CYS A 127 -17.84 11.35 -0.37
C CYS A 127 -17.72 10.00 0.37
N LEU A 128 -18.63 9.05 0.11
CA LEU A 128 -18.60 7.72 0.71
C LEU A 128 -17.30 6.96 0.38
N ASN A 129 -16.80 7.08 -0.84
CA ASN A 129 -15.53 6.48 -1.23
C ASN A 129 -14.37 7.03 -0.39
N THR A 130 -14.28 8.37 -0.25
CA THR A 130 -13.21 9.01 0.54
C THR A 130 -13.25 8.61 2.01
N ILE A 131 -14.45 8.53 2.60
CA ILE A 131 -14.64 8.06 3.99
C ILE A 131 -14.27 6.58 4.12
N SER A 132 -14.67 5.74 3.17
CA SER A 132 -14.37 4.31 3.17
C SER A 132 -12.87 4.06 3.02
N GLU A 133 -12.18 4.83 2.19
CA GLU A 133 -10.74 4.77 2.02
C GLU A 133 -9.99 5.15 3.30
N ALA A 134 -10.41 6.22 3.98
CA ALA A 134 -9.85 6.60 5.27
C ALA A 134 -10.09 5.53 6.34
N GLN A 135 -11.29 4.94 6.37
CA GLN A 135 -11.64 3.85 7.29
C GLN A 135 -10.78 2.62 7.06
N ILE A 136 -10.63 2.15 5.81
CA ILE A 136 -9.83 0.94 5.52
C ILE A 136 -8.35 1.17 5.84
N ASN A 137 -7.82 2.37 5.61
CA ASN A 137 -6.48 2.74 6.01
C ASN A 137 -6.28 2.60 7.52
N SER A 138 -7.20 3.16 8.32
CA SER A 138 -7.16 3.04 9.78
C SER A 138 -7.25 1.59 10.25
N LEU A 139 -8.20 0.81 9.70
CA LEU A 139 -8.39 -0.61 10.05
C LEU A 139 -7.14 -1.44 9.73
N CYS A 140 -6.52 -1.24 8.56
CA CYS A 140 -5.32 -1.96 8.16
C CYS A 140 -4.13 -1.66 9.09
N TRP A 141 -3.94 -0.41 9.52
CA TRP A 141 -2.89 -0.07 10.46
C TRP A 141 -3.16 -0.62 11.86
N ARG A 142 -4.39 -0.54 12.34
CA ARG A 142 -4.78 -1.10 13.64
C ARG A 142 -4.73 -2.64 13.67
N ALA A 143 -4.85 -3.30 12.51
CA ALA A 143 -4.73 -4.76 12.40
C ALA A 143 -3.37 -5.32 12.83
N ILE A 144 -2.33 -4.49 12.85
CA ILE A 144 -1.01 -4.89 13.35
C ILE A 144 -1.04 -5.16 14.86
N GLU A 145 -1.86 -4.41 15.61
CA GLU A 145 -1.82 -4.39 17.07
C GLU A 145 -3.12 -4.87 17.75
N SER A 146 -4.29 -4.56 17.19
CA SER A 146 -5.55 -4.65 17.95
C SER A 146 -6.79 -5.13 17.20
N ILE A 147 -6.76 -5.22 15.87
CA ILE A 147 -7.95 -5.59 15.07
C ILE A 147 -7.69 -6.88 14.33
N ASP A 148 -8.64 -7.81 14.40
CA ASP A 148 -8.56 -9.07 13.67
C ASP A 148 -8.94 -8.91 12.18
N LYS A 149 -8.51 -9.86 11.39
CA LYS A 149 -8.75 -9.91 9.94
C LYS A 149 -10.25 -9.93 9.61
N GLU A 150 -11.04 -10.61 10.42
CA GLU A 150 -12.48 -10.80 10.25
C GLU A 150 -13.21 -9.46 10.30
N THR A 151 -12.81 -8.55 11.18
CA THR A 151 -13.36 -7.19 11.28
C THR A 151 -13.18 -6.43 9.96
N ILE A 152 -11.99 -6.52 9.34
CA ILE A 152 -11.72 -5.86 8.06
C ILE A 152 -12.52 -6.48 6.93
N ILE A 153 -12.62 -7.82 6.88
CA ILE A 153 -13.41 -8.53 5.87
C ILE A 153 -14.91 -8.18 6.01
N GLN A 154 -15.42 -8.10 7.24
CA GLN A 154 -16.79 -7.69 7.51
C GLN A 154 -17.05 -6.25 7.05
N PHE A 155 -16.10 -5.34 7.29
CA PHE A 155 -16.22 -3.98 6.79
C PHE A 155 -16.24 -3.94 5.26
N LEU A 156 -15.33 -4.64 4.58
CA LEU A 156 -15.29 -4.72 3.10
C LEU A 156 -16.59 -5.28 2.50
N GLY A 157 -17.26 -6.21 3.18
CA GLY A 157 -18.56 -6.76 2.77
C GLY A 157 -19.76 -5.93 3.23
N SER A 158 -19.58 -4.85 3.95
CA SER A 158 -20.66 -4.03 4.48
C SER A 158 -21.25 -3.08 3.43
N LYS A 159 -22.51 -2.69 3.61
CA LYS A 159 -23.17 -1.66 2.78
C LYS A 159 -22.57 -0.25 2.95
N TYR A 160 -21.70 -0.07 3.93
CA TYR A 160 -21.03 1.20 4.20
C TYR A 160 -19.62 1.27 3.60
N CYS A 161 -19.15 0.19 2.97
CA CYS A 161 -17.88 0.18 2.26
C CYS A 161 -18.13 0.51 0.79
N HIS A 162 -17.65 1.67 0.37
CA HIS A 162 -17.72 2.16 -1.00
C HIS A 162 -16.31 2.33 -1.61
N ILE A 163 -15.34 1.50 -1.14
CA ILE A 163 -13.98 1.56 -1.66
C ILE A 163 -13.93 1.06 -3.10
N ASN A 164 -13.18 1.77 -3.95
CA ASN A 164 -12.88 1.28 -5.28
C ASN A 164 -12.01 0.01 -5.19
N PRO A 165 -12.30 -1.07 -5.95
CA PRO A 165 -11.46 -2.27 -5.98
C PRO A 165 -9.97 -1.99 -6.21
N ASP A 166 -9.60 -1.04 -7.09
CA ASP A 166 -8.21 -0.71 -7.36
C ASP A 166 -7.51 -0.07 -6.15
N ASP A 167 -8.21 0.74 -5.36
CA ASP A 167 -7.70 1.30 -4.10
C ASP A 167 -7.44 0.20 -3.08
N TRP A 168 -8.31 -0.82 -3.02
CA TRP A 168 -8.08 -1.99 -2.19
C TRP A 168 -6.88 -2.82 -2.65
N TYR A 169 -6.72 -3.07 -3.96
CA TYR A 169 -5.55 -3.78 -4.48
C TYR A 169 -4.25 -3.01 -4.25
N ASN A 170 -4.25 -1.69 -4.41
CA ASN A 170 -3.13 -0.85 -4.04
C ASN A 170 -2.78 -1.00 -2.55
N LYS A 171 -3.81 -1.04 -1.68
CA LYS A 171 -3.61 -1.26 -0.25
C LYS A 171 -3.02 -2.64 0.06
N LEU A 172 -3.48 -3.69 -0.60
CA LEU A 172 -2.90 -5.03 -0.46
C LEU A 172 -1.42 -5.07 -0.86
N VAL A 173 -1.03 -4.35 -1.92
CA VAL A 173 0.38 -4.25 -2.31
C VAL A 173 1.19 -3.46 -1.29
N GLU A 174 0.65 -2.37 -0.72
CA GLU A 174 1.31 -1.61 0.36
C GLU A 174 1.57 -2.46 1.61
N LEU A 175 0.62 -3.30 1.98
CA LEU A 175 0.71 -4.17 3.16
C LEU A 175 1.52 -5.46 2.89
N SER A 176 1.76 -5.78 1.63
CA SER A 176 2.28 -7.08 1.19
C SER A 176 3.62 -7.46 1.83
N THR A 177 4.50 -6.49 2.04
CA THR A 177 5.85 -6.70 2.56
C THR A 177 5.99 -6.54 4.07
N ILE A 178 4.88 -6.32 4.78
CA ILE A 178 4.88 -6.18 6.25
C ILE A 178 4.83 -7.58 6.87
N PRO A 179 5.89 -8.05 7.56
CA PRO A 179 5.89 -9.33 8.24
C PRO A 179 4.75 -9.41 9.28
N ASN A 180 4.13 -10.58 9.37
CA ASN A 180 3.04 -10.88 10.29
C ASN A 180 1.74 -10.09 10.10
N HIS A 181 1.64 -9.23 9.10
CA HIS A 181 0.38 -8.56 8.78
C HIS A 181 -0.62 -9.54 8.18
N SER A 182 -1.89 -9.49 8.62
CA SER A 182 -2.95 -10.40 8.18
C SER A 182 -3.26 -10.35 6.67
N PHE A 183 -2.92 -9.23 6.01
CA PHE A 183 -3.08 -8.99 4.58
C PHE A 183 -1.74 -8.82 3.86
N ASN A 184 -0.69 -9.49 4.32
CA ASN A 184 0.60 -9.49 3.63
C ASN A 184 0.57 -10.32 2.33
N ALA A 185 1.72 -10.53 1.70
CA ALA A 185 1.82 -11.27 0.44
C ALA A 185 1.34 -12.72 0.53
N ASP A 186 1.38 -13.37 1.70
CA ASP A 186 0.83 -14.71 1.86
C ASP A 186 -0.70 -14.73 1.70
N TYR A 187 -1.39 -13.72 2.24
CA TYR A 187 -2.83 -13.55 2.00
C TYR A 187 -3.13 -13.31 0.52
N PHE A 188 -2.37 -12.40 -0.12
CA PHE A 188 -2.53 -12.13 -1.53
C PHE A 188 -2.28 -13.39 -2.38
N HIS A 189 -1.24 -14.15 -2.07
CA HIS A 189 -0.93 -15.42 -2.74
C HIS A 189 -2.06 -16.44 -2.59
N ALA A 190 -2.58 -16.62 -1.37
CA ALA A 190 -3.71 -17.53 -1.14
C ALA A 190 -4.97 -17.11 -1.92
N LEU A 191 -5.25 -15.81 -2.00
CA LEU A 191 -6.33 -15.26 -2.83
C LEU A 191 -6.13 -15.60 -4.30
N MET A 192 -4.94 -15.35 -4.85
CA MET A 192 -4.61 -15.61 -6.25
C MET A 192 -4.63 -17.10 -6.59
N MET A 193 -4.12 -17.95 -5.71
CA MET A 193 -4.14 -19.42 -5.88
C MET A 193 -5.55 -19.99 -5.81
N GLY A 194 -6.47 -19.34 -5.09
CA GLY A 194 -7.89 -19.73 -5.02
C GLY A 194 -8.70 -19.39 -6.29
N LEU A 195 -8.15 -18.59 -7.21
CA LEU A 195 -8.79 -18.18 -8.46
C LEU A 195 -8.24 -19.00 -9.63
N THR A 196 -9.12 -19.33 -10.59
CA THR A 196 -8.65 -19.86 -11.88
C THR A 196 -7.93 -18.78 -12.70
N MET A 197 -7.03 -19.17 -13.61
CA MET A 197 -6.28 -18.24 -14.46
C MET A 197 -7.18 -17.22 -15.17
N PRO A 198 -8.30 -17.58 -15.86
CA PRO A 198 -9.16 -16.58 -16.51
C PRO A 198 -9.80 -15.61 -15.51
N LYS A 199 -10.08 -16.06 -14.28
CA LYS A 199 -10.66 -15.20 -13.26
C LYS A 199 -9.64 -14.21 -12.71
N ARG A 200 -8.38 -14.66 -12.49
CA ARG A 200 -7.28 -13.76 -12.15
C ARG A 200 -7.09 -12.69 -13.23
N ASP A 201 -7.02 -13.10 -14.49
CA ASP A 201 -6.85 -12.16 -15.61
C ASP A 201 -7.97 -11.13 -15.66
N SER A 202 -9.22 -11.55 -15.48
CA SER A 202 -10.37 -10.63 -15.52
C SER A 202 -10.37 -9.59 -14.39
N ILE A 203 -9.70 -9.86 -13.26
CA ILE A 203 -9.67 -8.99 -12.09
C ILE A 203 -8.37 -8.16 -12.07
N PHE A 204 -7.22 -8.83 -12.17
CA PHE A 204 -5.93 -8.22 -11.86
C PHE A 204 -5.21 -7.63 -13.06
N GLN A 205 -5.53 -8.03 -14.31
CA GLN A 205 -4.85 -7.45 -15.48
C GLN A 205 -5.15 -5.96 -15.65
N PHE A 206 -6.37 -5.51 -15.35
CA PHE A 206 -6.70 -4.09 -15.35
C PHE A 206 -5.87 -3.34 -14.30
N PHE A 207 -5.84 -3.83 -13.07
CA PHE A 207 -5.03 -3.26 -11.99
C PHE A 207 -3.52 -3.22 -12.34
N PHE A 208 -2.96 -4.30 -12.89
CA PHE A 208 -1.55 -4.34 -13.31
C PHE A 208 -1.25 -3.40 -14.48
N ASN A 209 -2.20 -3.18 -15.38
CA ASN A 209 -2.03 -2.31 -16.54
C ASN A 209 -2.20 -0.83 -16.19
N ASP A 210 -3.13 -0.47 -15.33
CA ASP A 210 -3.32 0.92 -14.84
C ASP A 210 -2.06 1.43 -14.14
N CYS A 211 -1.36 0.56 -13.44
CA CYS A 211 -0.05 0.88 -12.88
C CYS A 211 0.99 1.28 -13.94
N ALA A 212 0.74 0.99 -15.23
CA ALA A 212 1.63 1.29 -16.34
C ALA A 212 1.40 2.64 -17.00
N GLU A 213 0.15 3.10 -17.08
CA GLU A 213 -0.24 4.28 -17.87
C GLU A 213 0.10 5.60 -17.14
N TYR A 214 0.13 5.61 -15.82
CA TYR A 214 0.46 6.79 -15.01
C TYR A 214 1.95 6.91 -14.69
N ASP A 215 2.82 6.78 -15.71
CA ASP A 215 4.29 6.83 -15.59
C ASP A 215 4.81 8.22 -15.10
N ASN A 216 3.95 9.23 -15.02
CA ASN A 216 4.33 10.58 -14.59
C ASN A 216 4.39 10.76 -13.06
N ASP A 217 3.80 9.85 -12.28
CA ASP A 217 3.85 9.90 -10.81
C ASP A 217 4.29 8.54 -10.23
N ARG A 218 5.53 8.16 -10.55
CA ARG A 218 6.16 6.89 -10.12
C ARG A 218 6.12 6.67 -8.62
N CYS A 219 6.10 7.76 -7.84
CA CYS A 219 6.12 7.68 -6.38
C CYS A 219 4.76 7.30 -5.77
N ALA A 220 3.64 7.47 -6.50
CA ALA A 220 2.30 7.23 -5.97
C ALA A 220 1.90 5.74 -6.02
N ASN A 221 2.36 4.99 -7.04
CA ASN A 221 1.94 3.61 -7.23
C ASN A 221 2.76 2.62 -6.37
N PRO A 222 2.12 1.86 -5.45
CA PRO A 222 2.82 0.95 -4.55
C PRO A 222 3.53 -0.21 -5.28
N LEU A 223 2.99 -0.69 -6.39
CA LEU A 223 3.61 -1.74 -7.19
C LEU A 223 4.90 -1.23 -7.86
N ARG A 224 4.87 0.01 -8.37
CA ARG A 224 6.07 0.64 -8.92
C ARG A 224 7.15 0.83 -7.87
N ARG A 225 6.78 1.32 -6.68
CA ARG A 225 7.71 1.45 -5.55
C ARG A 225 8.35 0.11 -5.17
N LEU A 226 7.56 -0.98 -5.20
CA LEU A 226 8.07 -2.32 -4.91
C LEU A 226 9.10 -2.77 -5.96
N ILE A 227 8.84 -2.55 -7.26
CA ILE A 227 9.78 -2.87 -8.34
C ILE A 227 11.08 -2.05 -8.18
N ASP A 228 10.96 -0.74 -7.97
CA ASP A 228 12.11 0.16 -7.84
C ASP A 228 12.95 -0.18 -6.60
N TRP A 229 12.32 -0.51 -5.47
CA TRP A 229 13.00 -1.01 -4.28
C TRP A 229 13.73 -2.33 -4.54
N ALA A 230 13.07 -3.30 -5.15
CA ALA A 230 13.69 -4.60 -5.48
C ALA A 230 14.81 -4.49 -6.52
N TRP A 231 14.87 -3.38 -7.24
CA TRP A 231 15.95 -3.07 -8.20
C TRP A 231 17.09 -2.25 -7.59
N SER A 232 16.94 -1.75 -6.37
CA SER A 232 17.96 -0.92 -5.74
C SER A 232 19.26 -1.69 -5.50
N GLU A 233 20.37 -0.96 -5.44
CA GLU A 233 21.68 -1.53 -5.14
C GLU A 233 21.69 -2.17 -3.75
N ASP A 234 22.37 -3.31 -3.63
CA ASP A 234 22.58 -4.06 -2.38
C ASP A 234 21.28 -4.57 -1.70
N VAL A 235 20.11 -4.50 -2.33
CA VAL A 235 18.85 -4.96 -1.73
C VAL A 235 18.93 -6.42 -1.31
N SER A 236 19.54 -7.29 -2.13
CA SER A 236 19.70 -8.73 -1.86
C SER A 236 20.54 -9.03 -0.61
N VAL A 237 21.38 -8.10 -0.19
CA VAL A 237 22.25 -8.23 1.01
C VAL A 237 21.64 -7.53 2.22
N LYS A 238 20.98 -6.39 2.01
CA LYS A 238 20.46 -5.54 3.10
C LYS A 238 19.07 -5.90 3.57
N ALA A 239 18.22 -6.45 2.68
CA ALA A 239 16.87 -6.83 3.04
C ALA A 239 16.86 -8.12 3.88
N ASP A 240 16.00 -8.16 4.89
CA ASP A 240 15.77 -9.38 5.64
C ASP A 240 15.06 -10.43 4.78
N SER A 241 15.23 -11.71 5.14
CA SER A 241 14.73 -12.83 4.33
C SER A 241 13.20 -12.87 4.27
N GLU A 242 12.50 -12.44 5.31
CA GLU A 242 11.04 -12.48 5.33
C GLU A 242 10.45 -11.38 4.44
N SER A 243 10.92 -10.13 4.55
CA SER A 243 10.51 -9.05 3.65
C SER A 243 10.87 -9.38 2.19
N THR A 244 12.03 -10.00 1.96
CA THR A 244 12.45 -10.48 0.63
C THR A 244 11.47 -11.52 0.08
N ARG A 245 11.07 -12.51 0.88
CA ARG A 245 10.11 -13.56 0.51
C ARG A 245 8.75 -12.96 0.15
N LEU A 246 8.23 -12.08 1.00
CA LEU A 246 6.95 -11.41 0.78
C LEU A 246 6.97 -10.57 -0.51
N ALA A 247 8.01 -9.79 -0.73
CA ALA A 247 8.18 -9.01 -1.94
C ALA A 247 8.28 -9.89 -3.19
N ALA A 248 9.02 -10.99 -3.12
CA ALA A 248 9.17 -11.95 -4.22
C ALA A 248 7.81 -12.55 -4.62
N ILE A 249 6.92 -12.85 -3.69
CA ILE A 249 5.58 -13.37 -3.99
C ILE A 249 4.79 -12.40 -4.86
N ILE A 250 4.73 -11.11 -4.51
CA ILE A 250 4.00 -10.11 -5.30
C ILE A 250 4.62 -9.95 -6.70
N LEU A 251 5.95 -9.85 -6.77
CA LEU A 251 6.66 -9.74 -8.05
C LEU A 251 6.46 -10.97 -8.94
N CYS A 252 6.33 -12.18 -8.36
CA CYS A 252 6.02 -13.39 -9.12
C CYS A 252 4.63 -13.33 -9.77
N TRP A 253 3.63 -12.81 -9.08
CA TRP A 253 2.31 -12.62 -9.69
C TRP A 253 2.33 -11.59 -10.81
N LEU A 254 3.21 -10.60 -10.76
CA LEU A 254 3.40 -9.62 -11.83
C LEU A 254 4.01 -10.23 -13.11
N LEU A 255 4.62 -11.42 -13.03
CA LEU A 255 5.13 -12.15 -14.21
C LEU A 255 4.01 -12.55 -15.17
N SER A 256 2.73 -12.62 -14.75
CA SER A 256 1.56 -12.87 -15.59
C SER A 256 1.05 -11.63 -16.32
N SER A 257 1.57 -10.44 -16.01
CA SER A 257 1.10 -9.18 -16.62
C SER A 257 1.17 -9.23 -18.14
N THR A 258 0.09 -8.78 -18.80
CA THR A 258 0.06 -8.62 -20.27
C THR A 258 0.94 -7.45 -20.73
N TYR A 259 1.26 -6.51 -19.85
CA TYR A 259 2.16 -5.42 -20.18
C TYR A 259 3.62 -5.85 -20.08
N ILE A 260 4.27 -5.97 -21.26
CA ILE A 260 5.60 -6.55 -21.42
C ILE A 260 6.64 -5.85 -20.53
N LYS A 261 6.61 -4.52 -20.45
CA LYS A 261 7.57 -3.73 -19.66
C LYS A 261 7.54 -4.12 -18.18
N HIS A 262 6.36 -4.18 -17.55
CA HIS A 262 6.23 -4.55 -16.15
C HIS A 262 6.71 -5.98 -15.87
N ARG A 263 6.34 -6.91 -16.74
CA ARG A 263 6.79 -8.29 -16.64
C ARG A 263 8.31 -8.42 -16.71
N ASP A 264 8.96 -7.68 -17.63
CA ASP A 264 10.41 -7.70 -17.77
C ASP A 264 11.10 -6.98 -16.60
N GLU A 265 10.54 -5.89 -16.13
CA GLU A 265 11.03 -5.18 -14.94
C GLU A 265 10.90 -6.06 -13.69
N ALA A 266 9.77 -6.72 -13.47
CA ALA A 266 9.57 -7.66 -12.37
C ALA A 266 10.55 -8.86 -12.45
N THR A 267 10.78 -9.40 -13.65
CA THR A 267 11.77 -10.48 -13.85
C THR A 267 13.16 -10.04 -13.39
N LYS A 268 13.61 -8.87 -13.80
CA LYS A 268 14.94 -8.33 -13.45
C LYS A 268 15.01 -7.95 -11.97
N ALA A 269 13.94 -7.37 -11.42
CA ALA A 269 13.83 -7.04 -10.00
C ALA A 269 13.94 -8.30 -9.13
N LEU A 270 13.24 -9.37 -9.48
CA LEU A 270 13.36 -10.68 -8.81
C LEU A 270 14.77 -11.25 -8.88
N VAL A 271 15.44 -11.20 -10.02
CA VAL A 271 16.83 -11.66 -10.15
C VAL A 271 17.75 -10.86 -9.23
N ASN A 272 17.58 -9.54 -9.17
CA ASN A 272 18.39 -8.68 -8.30
C ASN A 272 18.11 -8.96 -6.83
N LEU A 273 16.84 -8.98 -6.43
CA LEU A 273 16.39 -9.18 -5.04
C LEU A 273 16.85 -10.52 -4.47
N LEU A 274 16.82 -11.58 -5.28
CA LEU A 274 17.08 -12.95 -4.84
C LEU A 274 18.52 -13.42 -5.08
N SER A 275 19.40 -12.60 -5.67
CA SER A 275 20.76 -13.00 -6.07
C SER A 275 21.61 -13.54 -4.92
N GLU A 276 21.48 -13.01 -3.69
CA GLU A 276 22.18 -13.50 -2.49
C GLU A 276 21.21 -14.19 -1.49
N GLN A 277 19.94 -14.39 -1.87
CA GLN A 277 18.86 -14.97 -1.07
C GLN A 277 18.36 -16.30 -1.69
N VAL A 278 19.27 -17.22 -1.99
CA VAL A 278 18.94 -18.44 -2.76
C VAL A 278 17.96 -19.36 -2.02
N GLU A 279 17.99 -19.41 -0.71
CA GLU A 279 17.03 -20.16 0.10
C GLU A 279 15.61 -19.60 -0.06
N VAL A 280 15.46 -18.27 -0.08
CA VAL A 280 14.18 -17.59 -0.34
C VAL A 280 13.69 -17.88 -1.75
N LEU A 281 14.58 -17.91 -2.75
CA LEU A 281 14.23 -18.32 -4.10
C LEU A 281 13.68 -19.75 -4.15
N ILE A 282 14.33 -20.71 -3.49
CA ILE A 282 13.87 -22.10 -3.44
C ILE A 282 12.49 -22.19 -2.78
N GLU A 283 12.25 -21.45 -1.72
CA GLU A 283 10.94 -21.36 -1.07
C GLU A 283 9.87 -20.78 -2.01
N THR A 284 10.18 -19.68 -2.69
CA THR A 284 9.30 -19.06 -3.68
C THR A 284 8.96 -20.04 -4.81
N LEU A 285 9.94 -20.78 -5.34
CA LEU A 285 9.70 -21.82 -6.34
C LEU A 285 8.71 -22.89 -5.85
N ARG A 286 8.79 -23.30 -4.56
CA ARG A 286 7.86 -24.27 -3.98
C ARG A 286 6.45 -23.71 -3.84
N GLN A 287 6.31 -22.46 -3.44
CA GLN A 287 5.00 -21.80 -3.30
C GLN A 287 4.25 -21.74 -4.64
N PHE A 288 4.96 -21.54 -5.75
CA PHE A 288 4.39 -21.47 -7.10
C PHE A 288 4.37 -22.80 -7.86
N GLU A 289 4.80 -23.91 -7.26
CA GLU A 289 4.87 -25.21 -7.96
C GLU A 289 3.53 -25.68 -8.52
N ASN A 290 2.42 -25.35 -7.84
CA ASN A 290 1.07 -25.78 -8.21
C ASN A 290 0.23 -24.66 -8.85
N VAL A 291 0.86 -23.57 -9.28
CA VAL A 291 0.15 -22.50 -9.99
C VAL A 291 -0.40 -23.04 -11.31
N ASP A 292 -1.67 -22.77 -11.61
CA ASP A 292 -2.35 -23.19 -12.83
C ASP A 292 -1.99 -22.33 -14.07
N ASP A 293 -0.91 -21.54 -13.94
CA ASP A 293 -0.36 -20.70 -15.00
C ASP A 293 1.09 -21.10 -15.29
N MET A 294 1.27 -21.91 -16.32
CA MET A 294 2.59 -22.39 -16.74
C MET A 294 3.54 -21.26 -17.15
N TYR A 295 3.02 -20.10 -17.54
CA TYR A 295 3.86 -18.98 -17.94
C TYR A 295 4.55 -18.32 -16.72
N ILE A 296 3.84 -18.15 -15.60
CA ILE A 296 4.46 -17.70 -14.34
C ILE A 296 5.57 -18.65 -13.93
N TYR A 297 5.30 -19.96 -13.97
CA TYR A 297 6.25 -20.98 -13.56
C TYR A 297 7.50 -21.01 -14.46
N GLU A 298 7.32 -20.90 -15.79
CA GLU A 298 8.42 -20.77 -16.75
C GLU A 298 9.28 -19.53 -16.47
N ARG A 299 8.65 -18.37 -16.28
CA ARG A 299 9.36 -17.12 -16.00
C ARG A 299 10.10 -17.17 -14.66
N LEU A 300 9.54 -17.85 -13.67
CA LEU A 300 10.20 -18.02 -12.38
C LEU A 300 11.47 -18.89 -12.50
N TYR A 301 11.49 -19.88 -13.41
CA TYR A 301 12.72 -20.62 -13.74
C TYR A 301 13.73 -19.78 -14.52
N ALA A 302 13.29 -18.83 -15.34
CA ALA A 302 14.18 -17.84 -15.94
C ALA A 302 14.82 -16.93 -14.86
N VAL A 303 14.05 -16.51 -13.84
CA VAL A 303 14.58 -15.81 -12.67
C VAL A 303 15.60 -16.68 -11.93
N ALA A 304 15.28 -17.94 -11.66
CA ALA A 304 16.18 -18.87 -10.97
C ALA A 304 17.51 -19.05 -11.71
N TYR A 305 17.48 -19.15 -13.04
CA TYR A 305 18.70 -19.18 -13.85
C TYR A 305 19.48 -17.86 -13.77
N GLY A 306 18.80 -16.72 -13.82
CA GLY A 306 19.43 -15.41 -13.63
C GLY A 306 20.10 -15.25 -12.26
N VAL A 307 19.49 -15.79 -11.20
CA VAL A 307 20.08 -15.86 -9.86
C VAL A 307 21.28 -16.79 -9.80
N ALA A 308 21.18 -17.98 -10.43
CA ALA A 308 22.31 -18.92 -10.50
C ALA A 308 23.56 -18.31 -11.12
N LEU A 309 23.40 -17.44 -12.13
CA LEU A 309 24.50 -16.73 -12.78
C LEU A 309 25.10 -15.57 -11.95
N ARG A 310 24.38 -15.09 -10.93
CA ARG A 310 24.79 -13.90 -10.16
C ARG A 310 25.18 -14.18 -8.72
N THR A 311 24.65 -15.25 -8.12
CA THR A 311 24.92 -15.56 -6.72
C THR A 311 26.41 -15.79 -6.46
N SER A 312 26.91 -15.22 -5.37
CA SER A 312 28.23 -15.52 -4.83
C SER A 312 28.27 -16.80 -3.97
N SER A 313 27.07 -17.29 -3.56
CA SER A 313 26.92 -18.44 -2.66
C SER A 313 27.02 -19.77 -3.40
N ARG A 314 28.19 -20.41 -3.30
CA ARG A 314 28.40 -21.75 -3.88
C ARG A 314 27.51 -22.83 -3.24
N ASP A 315 27.28 -22.74 -1.93
CA ASP A 315 26.37 -23.65 -1.21
C ASP A 315 24.92 -23.42 -1.66
N GLY A 316 24.50 -22.14 -1.79
CA GLY A 316 23.19 -21.78 -2.33
C GLY A 316 22.98 -22.34 -3.74
N LEU A 317 23.97 -22.19 -4.63
CA LEU A 317 23.91 -22.72 -6.00
C LEU A 317 23.74 -24.25 -5.99
N MET A 318 24.50 -24.98 -5.17
CA MET A 318 24.35 -26.44 -5.04
C MET A 318 22.96 -26.84 -4.53
N LYS A 319 22.40 -26.12 -3.58
CA LYS A 319 21.02 -26.35 -3.08
C LYS A 319 19.98 -26.10 -4.19
N LEU A 320 20.13 -25.01 -4.93
CA LEU A 320 19.25 -24.66 -6.05
C LEU A 320 19.31 -25.75 -7.14
N ALA A 321 20.50 -26.14 -7.59
CA ALA A 321 20.70 -27.17 -8.62
C ALA A 321 20.07 -28.51 -8.19
N ARG A 322 20.27 -28.92 -6.92
CA ARG A 322 19.64 -30.12 -6.37
C ARG A 322 18.13 -30.04 -6.37
N TYR A 323 17.56 -28.92 -5.89
CA TYR A 323 16.13 -28.71 -5.89
C TYR A 323 15.54 -28.78 -7.29
N VAL A 324 16.16 -28.08 -8.26
CA VAL A 324 15.72 -28.06 -9.65
C VAL A 324 15.80 -29.47 -10.28
N TYR A 325 16.89 -30.19 -10.06
CA TYR A 325 17.03 -31.57 -10.55
C TYR A 325 15.93 -32.47 -10.00
N GLU A 326 15.68 -32.44 -8.69
CA GLU A 326 14.67 -33.27 -8.04
C GLU A 326 13.25 -32.91 -8.49
N THR A 327 12.97 -31.62 -8.68
CA THR A 327 11.64 -31.13 -9.04
C THR A 327 11.31 -31.34 -10.53
N ILE A 328 12.27 -31.15 -11.43
CA ILE A 328 12.00 -31.15 -12.86
C ILE A 328 12.41 -32.46 -13.52
N PHE A 329 13.60 -33.02 -13.23
CA PHE A 329 14.16 -34.12 -13.98
C PHE A 329 13.98 -35.51 -13.35
N LYS A 330 13.89 -35.56 -12.00
CA LYS A 330 13.70 -36.82 -11.27
C LYS A 330 12.25 -37.34 -11.35
N ARG A 331 11.32 -36.56 -11.87
CA ARG A 331 9.91 -36.95 -12.04
C ARG A 331 9.75 -37.93 -13.19
N ASN A 332 8.78 -38.86 -13.07
CA ASN A 332 8.44 -39.81 -14.13
C ASN A 332 7.97 -39.14 -15.43
N SER A 333 7.47 -37.91 -15.33
CA SER A 333 7.03 -37.10 -16.47
C SER A 333 7.48 -35.65 -16.27
N PRO A 334 8.60 -35.27 -16.89
CA PRO A 334 9.07 -33.88 -16.83
C PRO A 334 8.09 -32.93 -17.53
N PRO A 335 8.05 -31.64 -17.13
CA PRO A 335 7.19 -30.65 -17.77
C PRO A 335 7.37 -30.59 -19.26
N LYS A 336 6.26 -30.44 -20.03
CA LYS A 336 6.32 -30.37 -21.50
C LYS A 336 6.91 -29.05 -22.01
N ASN A 337 6.91 -27.98 -21.18
CA ASN A 337 7.42 -26.68 -21.55
C ASN A 337 8.94 -26.72 -21.79
N ILE A 338 9.36 -26.38 -23.03
CA ILE A 338 10.75 -26.48 -23.48
C ILE A 338 11.61 -25.43 -22.79
N LEU A 339 11.15 -24.17 -22.68
CA LEU A 339 11.91 -23.09 -22.08
C LEU A 339 12.17 -23.34 -20.58
N LEU A 340 11.16 -23.81 -19.88
CA LEU A 340 11.29 -24.18 -18.47
C LEU A 340 12.37 -25.25 -18.27
N ARG A 341 12.36 -26.30 -19.12
CA ARG A 341 13.37 -27.37 -19.05
C ARG A 341 14.76 -26.88 -19.43
N ASP A 342 14.86 -25.94 -20.37
CA ASP A 342 16.15 -25.38 -20.78
C ASP A 342 16.75 -24.53 -19.63
N TYR A 343 15.98 -23.65 -19.02
CA TYR A 343 16.43 -22.92 -17.80
C TYR A 343 16.82 -23.89 -16.68
N ALA A 344 15.98 -24.89 -16.41
CA ALA A 344 16.26 -25.89 -15.39
C ALA A 344 17.55 -26.67 -15.64
N ARG A 345 17.78 -27.10 -16.89
CA ARG A 345 19.01 -27.77 -17.31
C ARG A 345 20.23 -26.87 -17.07
N ASN A 346 20.15 -25.65 -17.55
CA ASN A 346 21.25 -24.68 -17.38
C ASN A 346 21.62 -24.44 -15.94
N ILE A 347 20.65 -24.43 -15.00
CA ILE A 347 20.91 -24.31 -13.55
C ILE A 347 21.67 -25.55 -13.02
N VAL A 348 21.31 -26.74 -13.49
CA VAL A 348 21.91 -28.01 -13.04
C VAL A 348 23.32 -28.24 -13.61
N GLU A 349 23.55 -27.79 -14.85
CA GLU A 349 24.85 -27.95 -15.56
C GLU A 349 25.86 -26.85 -15.21
N TYR A 350 25.42 -25.69 -14.68
CA TYR A 350 26.27 -24.58 -14.27
C TYR A 350 27.03 -24.84 -12.97
#